data_1e7c8bafc41117d24621740a5259d87f
#
_entry.id   1e7c8bafc41117d24621740a5259d87f
#
_cell.length_a   1.000
_cell.length_b   1.000
_cell.length_c   1.000
_cell.angle_alpha   90.00
_cell.angle_beta   90.00
_cell.angle_gamma   90.00
#
_symmetry.space_group_name_H-M   'P 1'
#
loop_
_entity.id
_entity.type
_entity.pdbx_description
1 polymer ?
#
loop_
_entity_poly.entity_id
_entity_poly.type
_entity_poly.pdbx_seq_one_letter_code
_entity_poly.pdbx_strand_id
1 'polypeptide(L)'
;SDVYKRQKAGCTIKIETRGSAGAKNVLTDEDIEKAECIIVAADAKVPMARFEGHKVIECQVSDGINKADELISQALSGDVPEYQVHGMGRSSDDSQAAAVKKNKSGGIGHKIYTQLMNGVSHMLPFVVGGGILIAIAFLIDGINVDMNSLSEAERANFGTITPVAALFKNIGGAAFGFMLPVLAGYIAMAIGDRPALALGFVGGYIAANGKSGFLGALVAGFAAGYIILGLRKLCDKLPEALEKIAPVLIYPVVGILVIGLGMNYVIEPVMGAINTGLNSFLVGMGSSSRIILGFVLAAMMAIDMGGPFNKAAYVFGTASIAYGNYDIMAAVMIGGMVPPCAIALATMLSLIHI
;
A
#
# COMPACT_ATOMS: atom_id res chain seq x y z
N SER A 1 -33.00 -7.22 15.07
CA SER A 1 -33.09 -6.37 16.27
C SER A 1 -33.12 -4.87 15.96
N ASP A 2 -32.43 -4.42 14.91
CA ASP A 2 -32.26 -2.98 14.59
C ASP A 2 -33.54 -2.34 14.03
N VAL A 3 -34.37 -3.07 13.27
CA VAL A 3 -35.62 -2.57 12.71
C VAL A 3 -36.64 -2.28 13.81
N TYR A 4 -36.65 -3.09 14.87
CA TYR A 4 -37.58 -2.93 16.00
C TYR A 4 -37.24 -1.72 16.89
N LYS A 5 -35.93 -1.45 17.06
CA LYS A 5 -35.44 -0.27 17.80
C LYS A 5 -35.64 1.05 17.05
N ARG A 6 -35.58 1.03 15.71
CA ARG A 6 -35.94 2.14 14.82
C ARG A 6 -37.36 2.67 15.07
N GLN A 7 -38.33 1.76 15.17
CA GLN A 7 -39.75 2.14 15.33
C GLN A 7 -40.04 2.79 16.69
N LYS A 8 -39.24 2.46 17.72
CA LYS A 8 -39.47 2.94 19.09
C LYS A 8 -38.91 4.35 19.32
N ALA A 9 -37.87 4.74 18.62
CA ALA A 9 -37.22 6.04 18.80
C ALA A 9 -37.66 7.14 17.78
N GLY A 10 -38.47 6.78 16.79
CA GLY A 10 -38.95 7.73 15.76
C GLY A 10 -37.88 8.34 14.86
N CYS A 11 -36.67 7.77 14.85
CA CYS A 11 -35.54 8.25 14.06
C CYS A 11 -35.18 7.30 12.90
N THR A 12 -34.57 7.85 11.85
CA THR A 12 -34.05 7.05 10.73
C THR A 12 -32.58 6.75 10.99
N ILE A 13 -32.23 5.45 11.00
CA ILE A 13 -30.84 5.01 11.22
C ILE A 13 -30.34 4.34 9.95
N LYS A 14 -29.18 4.75 9.45
CA LYS A 14 -28.43 4.08 8.37
C LYS A 14 -27.18 3.44 8.96
N ILE A 15 -26.95 2.17 8.67
CA ILE A 15 -25.87 1.39 9.31
C ILE A 15 -24.86 0.95 8.27
N GLU A 16 -23.60 1.34 8.46
CA GLU A 16 -22.45 0.77 7.78
C GLU A 16 -21.83 -0.32 8.66
N THR A 17 -21.58 -1.49 8.10
CA THR A 17 -20.90 -2.57 8.81
C THR A 17 -19.55 -2.83 8.15
N ARG A 18 -18.51 -3.03 8.99
CA ARG A 18 -17.15 -3.38 8.55
C ARG A 18 -16.72 -4.65 9.25
N GLY A 19 -16.46 -5.69 8.47
CA GLY A 19 -16.06 -7.00 8.98
C GLY A 19 -15.09 -7.71 8.06
N SER A 20 -14.92 -9.02 8.24
CA SER A 20 -14.08 -9.87 7.38
C SER A 20 -14.49 -9.88 5.91
N ALA A 21 -15.78 -9.60 5.64
CA ALA A 21 -16.32 -9.48 4.27
C ALA A 21 -16.05 -8.11 3.63
N GLY A 22 -15.40 -7.17 4.33
CA GLY A 22 -15.24 -5.78 3.93
C GLY A 22 -16.37 -4.87 4.40
N ALA A 23 -16.48 -3.66 3.83
CA ALA A 23 -17.51 -2.69 4.17
C ALA A 23 -18.81 -3.00 3.42
N LYS A 24 -19.94 -3.07 4.14
CA LYS A 24 -21.30 -3.17 3.58
C LYS A 24 -22.09 -1.91 3.94
N ASN A 25 -22.96 -1.46 3.04
CA ASN A 25 -23.82 -0.27 3.19
C ASN A 25 -23.02 0.99 3.55
N VAL A 26 -21.93 1.25 2.83
CA VAL A 26 -21.05 2.39 3.10
C VAL A 26 -21.85 3.69 3.09
N LEU A 27 -21.72 4.48 4.15
CA LEU A 27 -22.34 5.79 4.27
C LEU A 27 -21.73 6.73 3.24
N THR A 28 -22.61 7.39 2.48
CA THR A 28 -22.18 8.43 1.53
C THR A 28 -21.89 9.73 2.28
N ASP A 29 -21.16 10.64 1.63
CA ASP A 29 -20.91 11.95 2.22
C ASP A 29 -22.23 12.71 2.51
N GLU A 30 -23.24 12.54 1.65
CA GLU A 30 -24.59 13.10 1.89
C GLU A 30 -25.28 12.51 3.12
N ASP A 31 -25.05 11.21 3.40
CA ASP A 31 -25.59 10.56 4.59
C ASP A 31 -24.93 11.11 5.85
N ILE A 32 -23.62 11.38 5.77
CA ILE A 32 -22.83 11.93 6.88
C ILE A 32 -23.21 13.40 7.12
N GLU A 33 -23.38 14.21 6.06
CA GLU A 33 -23.78 15.63 6.16
C GLU A 33 -25.20 15.80 6.72
N LYS A 34 -26.11 14.86 6.43
CA LYS A 34 -27.51 14.89 6.90
C LYS A 34 -27.71 14.26 8.27
N ALA A 35 -26.69 13.60 8.79
CA ALA A 35 -26.79 12.92 10.09
C ALA A 35 -26.74 13.93 11.25
N GLU A 36 -27.70 13.87 12.15
CA GLU A 36 -27.70 14.65 13.40
C GLU A 36 -26.59 14.21 14.35
N CYS A 37 -26.31 12.89 14.38
CA CYS A 37 -25.21 12.31 15.14
C CYS A 37 -24.75 11.01 14.49
N ILE A 38 -23.45 10.69 14.68
CA ILE A 38 -22.82 9.46 14.17
C ILE A 38 -22.38 8.63 15.39
N ILE A 39 -22.78 7.35 15.43
CA ILE A 39 -22.36 6.42 16.46
C ILE A 39 -21.37 5.44 15.84
N VAL A 40 -20.15 5.41 16.36
CA VAL A 40 -19.09 4.49 15.94
C VAL A 40 -18.91 3.42 17.02
N ALA A 41 -19.49 2.23 16.79
CA ALA A 41 -19.34 1.07 17.67
C ALA A 41 -18.30 0.12 17.05
N ALA A 42 -17.04 0.20 17.47
CA ALA A 42 -15.96 -0.58 16.90
C ALA A 42 -14.84 -0.85 17.90
N ASP A 43 -14.35 -2.11 17.91
CA ASP A 43 -13.15 -2.50 18.68
C ASP A 43 -11.87 -2.35 17.85
N ALA A 44 -12.01 -2.13 16.54
CA ALA A 44 -10.89 -1.88 15.61
C ALA A 44 -10.88 -0.42 15.14
N LYS A 45 -9.71 0.08 14.73
CA LYS A 45 -9.58 1.44 14.18
C LYS A 45 -10.48 1.63 12.95
N VAL A 46 -11.33 2.65 13.01
CA VAL A 46 -12.20 3.11 11.92
C VAL A 46 -11.59 4.38 11.34
N PRO A 47 -11.67 4.64 10.02
CA PRO A 47 -11.19 5.89 9.43
C PRO A 47 -12.09 7.05 9.88
N MET A 48 -11.72 7.67 11.00
CA MET A 48 -12.49 8.73 11.67
C MET A 48 -12.42 10.09 10.95
N ALA A 49 -11.40 10.33 10.15
CA ALA A 49 -11.20 11.60 9.43
C ALA A 49 -12.38 12.02 8.54
N ARG A 50 -13.23 11.06 8.12
CA ARG A 50 -14.43 11.34 7.33
C ARG A 50 -15.59 11.94 8.16
N PHE A 51 -15.48 11.92 9.49
CA PHE A 51 -16.47 12.42 10.43
C PHE A 51 -16.05 13.74 11.09
N GLU A 52 -14.97 14.36 10.63
CA GLU A 52 -14.46 15.63 11.14
C GLU A 52 -15.54 16.74 11.04
N GLY A 53 -15.77 17.45 12.15
CA GLY A 53 -16.79 18.51 12.24
C GLY A 53 -18.23 17.99 12.47
N HIS A 54 -18.42 16.68 12.66
CA HIS A 54 -19.72 16.10 12.99
C HIS A 54 -19.76 15.62 14.46
N LYS A 55 -20.96 15.53 15.01
CA LYS A 55 -21.18 14.95 16.35
C LYS A 55 -20.96 13.44 16.30
N VAL A 56 -19.99 12.93 17.07
CA VAL A 56 -19.62 11.50 17.05
C VAL A 56 -19.57 10.93 18.45
N ILE A 57 -20.25 9.80 18.65
CA ILE A 57 -20.17 8.96 19.85
C ILE A 57 -19.32 7.74 19.51
N GLU A 58 -18.17 7.60 20.17
CA GLU A 58 -17.33 6.41 20.05
C GLU A 58 -17.60 5.45 21.20
N CYS A 59 -17.83 4.17 20.89
CA CYS A 59 -18.04 3.12 21.89
C CYS A 59 -17.51 1.76 21.41
N GLN A 60 -17.37 0.82 22.34
CA GLN A 60 -17.03 -0.56 22.00
C GLN A 60 -18.24 -1.27 21.36
N VAL A 61 -17.99 -2.34 20.58
CA VAL A 61 -19.05 -3.13 19.95
C VAL A 61 -20.02 -3.69 21.00
N SER A 62 -19.51 -4.11 22.16
CA SER A 62 -20.31 -4.59 23.29
C SER A 62 -21.31 -3.55 23.81
N ASP A 63 -20.91 -2.28 23.89
CA ASP A 63 -21.79 -1.19 24.33
C ASP A 63 -22.83 -0.86 23.25
N GLY A 64 -22.44 -0.88 21.97
CA GLY A 64 -23.35 -0.74 20.84
C GLY A 64 -24.48 -1.81 20.83
N ILE A 65 -24.19 -3.02 21.31
CA ILE A 65 -25.18 -4.10 21.43
C ILE A 65 -26.03 -3.94 22.67
N ASN A 66 -25.41 -3.74 23.84
CA ASN A 66 -26.08 -3.82 25.14
C ASN A 66 -26.75 -2.50 25.57
N LYS A 67 -26.19 -1.34 25.13
CA LYS A 67 -26.63 0.02 25.53
C LYS A 67 -27.20 0.83 24.38
N ALA A 68 -27.69 0.17 23.32
CA ALA A 68 -28.13 0.85 22.11
C ALA A 68 -29.22 1.92 22.35
N ASP A 69 -30.11 1.69 23.30
CA ASP A 69 -31.19 2.64 23.64
C ASP A 69 -30.63 3.89 24.35
N GLU A 70 -29.61 3.73 25.21
CA GLU A 70 -28.91 4.85 25.85
C GLU A 70 -28.12 5.69 24.83
N LEU A 71 -27.41 5.03 23.93
CA LEU A 71 -26.63 5.68 22.86
C LEU A 71 -27.51 6.47 21.89
N ILE A 72 -28.67 5.92 21.52
CA ILE A 72 -29.66 6.62 20.70
C ILE A 72 -30.26 7.82 21.45
N SER A 73 -30.57 7.67 22.73
CA SER A 73 -31.05 8.78 23.56
C SER A 73 -30.02 9.88 23.69
N GLN A 74 -28.76 9.53 23.88
CA GLN A 74 -27.64 10.47 23.92
C GLN A 74 -27.44 11.18 22.58
N ALA A 75 -27.55 10.46 21.46
CA ALA A 75 -27.45 11.04 20.12
C ALA A 75 -28.58 12.05 19.86
N LEU A 76 -29.80 11.78 20.33
CA LEU A 76 -30.98 12.66 20.17
C LEU A 76 -30.98 13.84 21.16
N SER A 77 -30.30 13.75 22.29
CA SER A 77 -30.19 14.86 23.26
C SER A 77 -29.42 16.07 22.73
N GLY A 78 -28.63 15.87 21.66
CA GLY A 78 -27.82 16.91 21.06
C GLY A 78 -26.56 17.30 21.84
N ASP A 79 -26.35 16.78 23.02
CA ASP A 79 -25.19 17.04 23.91
C ASP A 79 -24.05 16.06 23.60
N VAL A 80 -23.58 16.08 22.33
CA VAL A 80 -22.49 15.24 21.85
C VAL A 80 -21.41 16.17 21.29
N PRO A 81 -20.13 15.99 21.69
CA PRO A 81 -19.05 16.82 21.20
C PRO A 81 -18.82 16.59 19.71
N GLU A 82 -18.45 17.66 19.00
CA GLU A 82 -18.00 17.57 17.62
C GLU A 82 -16.62 16.90 17.57
N TYR A 83 -16.47 15.95 16.69
CA TYR A 83 -15.21 15.25 16.49
C TYR A 83 -14.19 16.17 15.79
N GLN A 84 -13.12 16.50 16.50
CA GLN A 84 -11.99 17.26 15.97
C GLN A 84 -10.75 16.37 15.93
N VAL A 85 -10.08 16.31 14.78
CA VAL A 85 -8.80 15.62 14.65
C VAL A 85 -7.73 16.40 15.42
N HIS A 86 -7.47 16.02 16.67
CA HIS A 86 -6.36 16.58 17.45
C HIS A 86 -5.04 16.12 16.84
N GLY A 87 -4.20 17.07 16.43
CA GLY A 87 -2.93 16.85 15.76
C GLY A 87 -1.84 16.28 16.67
N MET A 88 -1.98 15.01 17.09
CA MET A 88 -0.88 14.23 17.65
C MET A 88 -0.90 12.82 17.02
N GLY A 89 0.04 12.60 16.11
CA GLY A 89 0.27 11.28 15.50
C GLY A 89 -0.58 11.02 14.26
N ARG A 90 -0.33 11.72 13.17
CA ARG A 90 -0.82 11.30 11.85
C ARG A 90 -0.23 9.93 11.53
N SER A 91 -1.02 8.88 11.71
CA SER A 91 -0.73 7.61 11.07
C SER A 91 -0.82 7.79 9.55
N SER A 92 0.01 7.07 8.81
CA SER A 92 0.04 7.12 7.33
C SER A 92 -1.34 6.90 6.68
N ASP A 93 -2.26 6.21 7.36
CA ASP A 93 -3.63 5.95 6.93
C ASP A 93 -4.53 7.21 6.98
N ASP A 94 -4.38 8.07 8.00
CA ASP A 94 -5.17 9.31 8.14
C ASP A 94 -4.78 10.36 7.10
N SER A 95 -3.51 10.38 6.68
CA SER A 95 -3.03 11.28 5.62
C SER A 95 -3.60 10.93 4.25
N GLN A 96 -3.89 9.65 4.00
CA GLN A 96 -4.50 9.20 2.74
C GLN A 96 -6.01 9.48 2.71
N ALA A 97 -6.71 9.33 3.83
CA ALA A 97 -8.14 9.67 3.94
C ALA A 97 -8.38 11.19 3.77
N ALA A 98 -7.48 12.03 4.28
CA ALA A 98 -7.54 13.49 4.11
C ALA A 98 -7.23 13.94 2.67
N ALA A 99 -6.33 13.23 1.97
CA ALA A 99 -6.03 13.50 0.55
C ALA A 99 -7.20 13.13 -0.38
N VAL A 100 -7.99 12.10 -0.03
CA VAL A 100 -9.18 11.68 -0.78
C VAL A 100 -10.31 12.71 -0.68
N LYS A 101 -10.46 13.42 0.46
CA LYS A 101 -11.48 14.47 0.62
C LYS A 101 -11.25 15.71 -0.27
N LYS A 102 -10.01 16.00 -0.67
CA LYS A 102 -9.69 17.22 -1.44
C LYS A 102 -9.95 17.14 -2.95
N ASN A 103 -10.23 15.94 -3.50
CA ASN A 103 -10.38 15.76 -4.95
C ASN A 103 -11.64 14.95 -5.34
N LYS A 104 -12.82 15.52 -5.15
CA LYS A 104 -14.11 14.98 -5.65
C LYS A 104 -14.25 14.98 -7.19
N SER A 105 -13.24 15.39 -7.96
CA SER A 105 -13.27 15.41 -9.43
C SER A 105 -12.16 14.60 -10.11
N GLY A 106 -11.57 13.62 -9.42
CA GLY A 106 -10.54 12.77 -10.00
C GLY A 106 -11.14 11.75 -10.97
N GLY A 107 -10.81 11.84 -12.26
CA GLY A 107 -11.14 10.82 -13.27
C GLY A 107 -10.53 9.45 -12.95
N ILE A 108 -10.80 8.45 -13.81
CA ILE A 108 -10.32 7.05 -13.66
C ILE A 108 -8.81 6.99 -13.37
N GLY A 109 -8.00 7.85 -13.98
CA GLY A 109 -6.56 7.91 -13.76
C GLY A 109 -6.17 8.26 -12.32
N HIS A 110 -6.88 9.19 -11.67
CA HIS A 110 -6.63 9.52 -10.27
C HIS A 110 -6.95 8.36 -9.32
N LYS A 111 -8.02 7.61 -9.60
CA LYS A 111 -8.39 6.42 -8.84
C LYS A 111 -7.32 5.32 -8.94
N ILE A 112 -6.84 5.05 -10.14
CA ILE A 112 -5.74 4.09 -10.37
C ILE A 112 -4.48 4.54 -9.63
N TYR A 113 -4.12 5.82 -9.72
CA TYR A 113 -2.97 6.39 -9.01
C TYR A 113 -3.08 6.21 -7.49
N THR A 114 -4.23 6.50 -6.89
CA THR A 114 -4.45 6.36 -5.44
C THR A 114 -4.32 4.90 -5.00
N GLN A 115 -4.88 3.97 -5.77
CA GLN A 115 -4.78 2.53 -5.49
C GLN A 115 -3.33 2.03 -5.59
N LEU A 116 -2.61 2.48 -6.61
CA LEU A 116 -1.19 2.19 -6.78
C LEU A 116 -0.36 2.73 -5.61
N MET A 117 -0.58 3.98 -5.23
CA MET A 117 0.16 4.63 -4.14
C MET A 117 -0.09 3.98 -2.78
N ASN A 118 -1.28 3.42 -2.55
CA ASN A 118 -1.54 2.63 -1.36
C ASN A 118 -0.61 1.40 -1.29
N GLY A 119 -0.48 0.65 -2.38
CA GLY A 119 0.45 -0.48 -2.47
C GLY A 119 1.90 -0.06 -2.25
N VAL A 120 2.35 1.01 -2.92
CA VAL A 120 3.72 1.52 -2.81
C VAL A 120 4.03 1.96 -1.37
N SER A 121 3.13 2.68 -0.72
CA SER A 121 3.36 3.19 0.65
C SER A 121 3.57 2.05 1.66
N HIS A 122 2.83 0.94 1.52
CA HIS A 122 2.99 -0.22 2.40
C HIS A 122 4.21 -1.09 2.05
N MET A 123 4.67 -1.04 0.81
CA MET A 123 5.89 -1.71 0.36
C MET A 123 7.17 -1.02 0.89
N LEU A 124 7.16 0.31 1.02
CA LEU A 124 8.35 1.11 1.37
C LEU A 124 9.10 0.64 2.62
N PRO A 125 8.45 0.30 3.76
CA PRO A 125 9.17 -0.18 4.94
C PRO A 125 10.02 -1.44 4.68
N PHE A 126 9.54 -2.34 3.82
CA PHE A 126 10.26 -3.55 3.46
C PHE A 126 11.49 -3.23 2.58
N VAL A 127 11.34 -2.29 1.65
CA VAL A 127 12.46 -1.83 0.80
C VAL A 127 13.50 -1.10 1.65
N VAL A 128 13.10 -0.17 2.50
CA VAL A 128 14.01 0.63 3.33
C VAL A 128 14.70 -0.24 4.37
N GLY A 129 13.93 -1.00 5.16
CA GLY A 129 14.47 -1.86 6.20
C GLY A 129 15.36 -2.97 5.62
N GLY A 130 14.90 -3.66 4.59
CA GLY A 130 15.68 -4.69 3.91
C GLY A 130 16.95 -4.12 3.26
N GLY A 131 16.85 -2.97 2.59
CA GLY A 131 17.98 -2.29 1.96
C GLY A 131 19.05 -1.86 2.95
N ILE A 132 18.67 -1.29 4.10
CA ILE A 132 19.62 -0.91 5.15
C ILE A 132 20.35 -2.14 5.69
N LEU A 133 19.64 -3.24 5.95
CA LEU A 133 20.27 -4.49 6.44
C LEU A 133 21.25 -5.07 5.42
N ILE A 134 20.90 -5.06 4.14
CA ILE A 134 21.81 -5.49 3.06
C ILE A 134 23.03 -4.55 2.97
N ALA A 135 22.83 -3.24 3.11
CA ALA A 135 23.93 -2.29 3.11
C ALA A 135 24.88 -2.49 4.28
N ILE A 136 24.34 -2.80 5.48
CA ILE A 136 25.15 -3.17 6.65
C ILE A 136 25.94 -4.45 6.39
N ALA A 137 25.36 -5.45 5.73
CA ALA A 137 26.07 -6.67 5.36
C ALA A 137 27.28 -6.37 4.45
N PHE A 138 27.11 -5.52 3.44
CA PHE A 138 28.20 -5.08 2.58
C PHE A 138 29.26 -4.27 3.35
N LEU A 139 28.83 -3.42 4.30
CA LEU A 139 29.75 -2.66 5.14
C LEU A 139 30.61 -3.60 6.04
N ILE A 140 29.99 -4.61 6.65
CA ILE A 140 30.69 -5.59 7.48
C ILE A 140 31.75 -6.34 6.66
N ASP A 141 31.41 -6.85 5.50
CA ASP A 141 32.37 -7.53 4.64
C ASP A 141 33.45 -6.55 4.12
N GLY A 142 33.08 -5.30 3.79
CA GLY A 142 34.03 -4.28 3.33
C GLY A 142 35.07 -3.87 4.38
N ILE A 143 34.77 -4.00 5.68
CA ILE A 143 35.72 -3.75 6.76
C ILE A 143 36.60 -4.98 7.05
N ASN A 144 36.02 -6.18 6.93
CA ASN A 144 36.69 -7.42 7.37
C ASN A 144 37.43 -8.13 6.23
N VAL A 145 37.20 -7.80 4.97
CA VAL A 145 37.72 -8.51 3.79
C VAL A 145 38.38 -7.54 2.83
N ASP A 146 39.62 -7.78 2.44
CA ASP A 146 40.31 -7.00 1.40
C ASP A 146 39.76 -7.39 0.02
N MET A 147 39.01 -6.47 -0.58
CA MET A 147 38.39 -6.64 -1.91
C MET A 147 39.40 -6.94 -3.03
N ASN A 148 40.66 -6.49 -2.87
CA ASN A 148 41.69 -6.70 -3.89
C ASN A 148 42.28 -8.12 -3.84
N SER A 149 42.15 -8.80 -2.70
CA SER A 149 42.62 -10.17 -2.52
C SER A 149 41.63 -11.23 -2.98
N LEU A 150 40.38 -10.85 -3.27
CA LEU A 150 39.30 -11.75 -3.65
C LEU A 150 39.33 -12.12 -5.14
N SER A 151 39.11 -13.40 -5.43
CA SER A 151 38.81 -13.88 -6.79
C SER A 151 37.45 -13.33 -7.29
N GLU A 152 37.19 -13.38 -8.60
CA GLU A 152 35.91 -12.94 -9.18
C GLU A 152 34.72 -13.70 -8.59
N ALA A 153 34.86 -14.99 -8.32
CA ALA A 153 33.81 -15.82 -7.73
C ALA A 153 33.51 -15.43 -6.28
N GLU A 154 34.50 -15.04 -5.50
CA GLU A 154 34.34 -14.57 -4.13
C GLU A 154 33.74 -13.16 -4.08
N ARG A 155 34.11 -12.28 -5.03
CA ARG A 155 33.49 -10.95 -5.17
C ARG A 155 32.00 -11.06 -5.48
N ALA A 156 31.56 -12.07 -6.22
CA ALA A 156 30.15 -12.32 -6.47
C ALA A 156 29.36 -12.65 -5.19
N ASN A 157 30.05 -13.22 -4.17
CA ASN A 157 29.48 -13.54 -2.86
C ASN A 157 29.62 -12.43 -1.82
N PHE A 158 30.08 -11.24 -2.21
CA PHE A 158 30.25 -10.11 -1.30
C PHE A 158 28.96 -9.75 -0.56
N GLY A 159 29.08 -9.49 0.72
CA GLY A 159 27.95 -9.35 1.64
C GLY A 159 27.51 -10.68 2.29
N THR A 160 28.15 -11.81 1.96
CA THR A 160 27.91 -13.12 2.59
C THR A 160 29.20 -13.85 2.93
N ILE A 161 30.35 -13.20 2.82
CA ILE A 161 31.66 -13.82 3.07
C ILE A 161 31.84 -14.09 4.57
N THR A 162 31.53 -13.11 5.40
CA THR A 162 31.54 -13.29 6.85
C THR A 162 30.17 -13.80 7.36
N PRO A 163 30.13 -14.68 8.38
CA PRO A 163 28.87 -15.22 8.91
C PRO A 163 27.90 -14.14 9.38
N VAL A 164 28.42 -13.04 9.93
CA VAL A 164 27.61 -11.90 10.39
C VAL A 164 27.01 -11.15 9.21
N ALA A 165 27.80 -10.85 8.17
CA ALA A 165 27.29 -10.23 6.95
C ALA A 165 26.21 -11.10 6.30
N ALA A 166 26.45 -12.42 6.19
CA ALA A 166 25.47 -13.36 5.66
C ALA A 166 24.15 -13.33 6.43
N LEU A 167 24.18 -13.23 7.76
CA LEU A 167 22.99 -13.11 8.59
C LEU A 167 22.19 -11.84 8.22
N PHE A 168 22.84 -10.67 8.18
CA PHE A 168 22.21 -9.41 7.83
C PHE A 168 21.64 -9.43 6.40
N LYS A 169 22.40 -9.97 5.44
CA LYS A 169 21.97 -10.09 4.04
C LYS A 169 20.76 -11.01 3.90
N ASN A 170 20.72 -12.13 4.64
CA ASN A 170 19.60 -13.07 4.61
C ASN A 170 18.33 -12.43 5.20
N ILE A 171 18.43 -11.73 6.34
CA ILE A 171 17.28 -11.02 6.92
C ILE A 171 16.80 -9.90 5.98
N GLY A 172 17.73 -9.11 5.46
CA GLY A 172 17.41 -8.05 4.51
C GLY A 172 16.79 -8.58 3.22
N GLY A 173 17.34 -9.69 2.69
CA GLY A 173 16.79 -10.37 1.51
C GLY A 173 15.40 -10.93 1.74
N ALA A 174 15.11 -11.47 2.91
CA ALA A 174 13.76 -11.89 3.28
C ALA A 174 12.76 -10.72 3.27
N ALA A 175 13.16 -9.57 3.84
CA ALA A 175 12.33 -8.36 3.77
C ALA A 175 12.09 -7.91 2.32
N PHE A 176 13.12 -7.89 1.47
CA PHE A 176 12.99 -7.60 0.04
C PHE A 176 12.07 -8.59 -0.69
N GLY A 177 12.08 -9.86 -0.33
CA GLY A 177 11.20 -10.88 -0.89
C GLY A 177 9.72 -10.58 -0.68
N PHE A 178 9.36 -9.84 0.37
CA PHE A 178 7.99 -9.38 0.60
C PHE A 178 7.59 -8.14 -0.21
N MET A 179 8.52 -7.45 -0.84
CA MET A 179 8.25 -6.20 -1.56
C MET A 179 7.09 -6.33 -2.57
N LEU A 180 7.17 -7.28 -3.50
CA LEU A 180 6.16 -7.45 -4.54
C LEU A 180 4.85 -8.06 -4.02
N PRO A 181 4.85 -9.07 -3.15
CA PRO A 181 3.63 -9.54 -2.48
C PRO A 181 2.89 -8.41 -1.75
N VAL A 182 3.60 -7.59 -0.97
CA VAL A 182 3.00 -6.48 -0.23
C VAL A 182 2.42 -5.44 -1.18
N LEU A 183 3.18 -5.04 -2.21
CA LEU A 183 2.68 -4.12 -3.24
C LEU A 183 1.35 -4.58 -3.83
N ALA A 184 1.30 -5.82 -4.35
CA ALA A 184 0.11 -6.38 -4.97
C ALA A 184 -1.04 -6.55 -3.96
N GLY A 185 -0.75 -6.99 -2.75
CA GLY A 185 -1.73 -7.18 -1.69
C GLY A 185 -2.45 -5.88 -1.31
N TYR A 186 -1.71 -4.80 -1.12
CA TYR A 186 -2.29 -3.51 -0.72
C TYR A 186 -2.95 -2.76 -1.88
N ILE A 187 -2.53 -2.96 -3.13
CA ILE A 187 -3.30 -2.53 -4.31
C ILE A 187 -4.65 -3.25 -4.33
N ALA A 188 -4.65 -4.58 -4.17
CA ALA A 188 -5.86 -5.38 -4.14
C ALA A 188 -6.79 -4.95 -2.99
N MET A 189 -6.25 -4.71 -1.80
CA MET A 189 -6.99 -4.22 -0.64
C MET A 189 -7.62 -2.84 -0.88
N ALA A 190 -6.94 -1.94 -1.57
CA ALA A 190 -7.49 -0.63 -1.92
C ALA A 190 -8.68 -0.70 -2.89
N ILE A 191 -8.86 -1.83 -3.59
CA ILE A 191 -9.95 -2.05 -4.55
C ILE A 191 -11.07 -2.91 -3.95
N GLY A 192 -10.70 -4.06 -3.34
CA GLY A 192 -11.61 -5.11 -2.90
C GLY A 192 -11.68 -5.30 -1.39
N ASP A 193 -11.14 -4.36 -0.59
CA ASP A 193 -11.02 -4.41 0.86
C ASP A 193 -10.23 -5.65 1.36
N ARG A 194 -10.37 -5.95 2.67
CA ARG A 194 -9.64 -7.03 3.35
C ARG A 194 -9.66 -8.40 2.64
N PRO A 195 -10.77 -8.88 2.06
CA PRO A 195 -10.78 -10.17 1.38
C PRO A 195 -9.83 -10.25 0.18
N ALA A 196 -9.54 -9.12 -0.48
CA ALA A 196 -8.66 -9.08 -1.65
C ALA A 196 -7.18 -9.19 -1.28
N LEU A 197 -6.81 -8.90 -0.03
CA LEU A 197 -5.43 -8.87 0.43
C LEU A 197 -4.71 -10.19 0.18
N ALA A 198 -5.31 -11.31 0.56
CA ALA A 198 -4.72 -12.64 0.40
C ALA A 198 -4.47 -12.99 -1.07
N LEU A 199 -5.43 -12.66 -1.94
CA LEU A 199 -5.31 -12.89 -3.39
C LEU A 199 -4.15 -12.06 -3.97
N GLY A 200 -4.06 -10.79 -3.56
CA GLY A 200 -3.00 -9.91 -3.99
C GLY A 200 -1.62 -10.39 -3.54
N PHE A 201 -1.48 -10.85 -2.28
CA PHE A 201 -0.23 -11.45 -1.80
C PHE A 201 0.19 -12.67 -2.61
N VAL A 202 -0.74 -13.59 -2.91
CA VAL A 202 -0.45 -14.78 -3.70
C VAL A 202 -0.07 -14.40 -5.14
N GLY A 203 -0.82 -13.51 -5.78
CA GLY A 203 -0.50 -13.03 -7.12
C GLY A 203 0.87 -12.33 -7.18
N GLY A 204 1.16 -11.46 -6.21
CA GLY A 204 2.46 -10.79 -6.09
C GLY A 204 3.62 -11.74 -5.80
N TYR A 205 3.39 -12.80 -5.02
CA TYR A 205 4.39 -13.84 -4.76
C TYR A 205 4.71 -14.66 -6.03
N ILE A 206 3.69 -15.02 -6.81
CA ILE A 206 3.88 -15.70 -8.10
C ILE A 206 4.69 -14.80 -9.04
N ALA A 207 4.34 -13.53 -9.15
CA ALA A 207 5.08 -12.56 -9.96
C ALA A 207 6.54 -12.38 -9.51
N ALA A 208 6.79 -12.37 -8.19
CA ALA A 208 8.14 -12.23 -7.62
C ALA A 208 9.06 -13.39 -7.99
N ASN A 209 8.51 -14.59 -8.10
CA ASN A 209 9.26 -15.80 -8.45
C ASN A 209 9.17 -16.15 -9.96
N GLY A 210 8.38 -15.38 -10.72
CA GLY A 210 8.20 -15.55 -12.17
C GLY A 210 9.06 -14.60 -13.00
N LYS A 211 8.76 -14.50 -14.28
CA LYS A 211 9.42 -13.60 -15.23
C LYS A 211 8.77 -12.21 -15.28
N SER A 212 7.53 -12.09 -14.83
CA SER A 212 6.75 -10.85 -14.89
C SER A 212 7.21 -9.81 -13.85
N GLY A 213 7.79 -10.24 -12.73
CA GLY A 213 8.40 -9.38 -11.72
C GLY A 213 7.48 -8.27 -11.23
N PHE A 214 8.02 -7.04 -11.17
CA PHE A 214 7.29 -5.88 -10.67
C PHE A 214 6.03 -5.56 -11.49
N LEU A 215 6.09 -5.63 -12.83
CA LEU A 215 4.94 -5.37 -13.69
C LEU A 215 3.84 -6.41 -13.46
N GLY A 216 4.22 -7.68 -13.33
CA GLY A 216 3.29 -8.75 -12.98
C GLY A 216 2.62 -8.53 -11.63
N ALA A 217 3.37 -8.11 -10.62
CA ALA A 217 2.83 -7.81 -9.29
C ALA A 217 1.82 -6.64 -9.30
N LEU A 218 2.10 -5.59 -10.09
CA LEU A 218 1.14 -4.49 -10.30
C LEU A 218 -0.17 -5.00 -10.88
N VAL A 219 -0.10 -5.72 -11.98
CA VAL A 219 -1.30 -6.25 -12.67
C VAL A 219 -2.02 -7.25 -11.76
N ALA A 220 -1.29 -8.09 -11.04
CA ALA A 220 -1.84 -9.03 -10.07
C ALA A 220 -2.65 -8.33 -8.97
N GLY A 221 -2.14 -7.20 -8.44
CA GLY A 221 -2.84 -6.42 -7.42
C GLY A 221 -4.18 -5.89 -7.91
N PHE A 222 -4.20 -5.28 -9.10
CA PHE A 222 -5.45 -4.82 -9.73
C PHE A 222 -6.40 -6.00 -10.03
N ALA A 223 -5.90 -7.06 -10.64
CA ALA A 223 -6.70 -8.24 -10.97
C ALA A 223 -7.33 -8.86 -9.72
N ALA A 224 -6.55 -9.06 -8.64
CA ALA A 224 -7.03 -9.60 -7.38
C ALA A 224 -8.17 -8.76 -6.77
N GLY A 225 -8.02 -7.44 -6.78
CA GLY A 225 -9.06 -6.52 -6.31
C GLY A 225 -10.36 -6.67 -7.10
N TYR A 226 -10.29 -6.66 -8.42
CA TYR A 226 -11.48 -6.82 -9.27
C TYR A 226 -12.08 -8.22 -9.23
N ILE A 227 -11.28 -9.28 -9.06
CA ILE A 227 -11.78 -10.65 -8.85
C ILE A 227 -12.66 -10.70 -7.62
N ILE A 228 -12.24 -10.11 -6.49
CA ILE A 228 -13.06 -10.08 -5.27
C ILE A 228 -14.34 -9.27 -5.47
N LEU A 229 -14.30 -8.14 -6.17
CA LEU A 229 -15.52 -7.40 -6.48
C LEU A 229 -16.50 -8.23 -7.33
N GLY A 230 -15.98 -9.02 -8.27
CA GLY A 230 -16.78 -9.96 -9.06
C GLY A 230 -17.37 -11.10 -8.20
N LEU A 231 -16.55 -11.69 -7.32
CA LEU A 231 -16.99 -12.74 -6.41
C LEU A 231 -18.05 -12.25 -5.41
N ARG A 232 -17.93 -11.03 -4.90
CA ARG A 232 -18.98 -10.43 -4.05
C ARG A 232 -20.31 -10.37 -4.77
N LYS A 233 -20.35 -9.81 -5.98
CA LYS A 233 -21.59 -9.73 -6.78
C LYS A 233 -22.19 -11.10 -7.10
N LEU A 234 -21.34 -12.14 -7.24
CA LEU A 234 -21.80 -13.51 -7.44
C LEU A 234 -22.38 -14.09 -6.16
N CYS A 235 -21.71 -13.88 -5.03
CA CYS A 235 -22.14 -14.41 -3.73
C CYS A 235 -23.37 -13.69 -3.17
N ASP A 236 -23.61 -12.43 -3.52
CA ASP A 236 -24.84 -11.70 -3.15
C ASP A 236 -26.14 -12.38 -3.69
N LYS A 237 -26.02 -13.28 -4.66
CA LYS A 237 -27.13 -14.07 -5.22
C LYS A 237 -27.30 -15.44 -4.55
N LEU A 238 -26.44 -15.79 -3.60
CA LEU A 238 -26.49 -17.06 -2.90
C LEU A 238 -27.48 -17.01 -1.72
N PRO A 239 -28.03 -18.18 -1.29
CA PRO A 239 -28.82 -18.27 -0.07
C PRO A 239 -28.03 -17.75 1.14
N GLU A 240 -28.74 -17.15 2.13
CA GLU A 240 -28.12 -16.53 3.33
C GLU A 240 -27.11 -17.42 4.07
N ALA A 241 -27.34 -18.75 4.08
CA ALA A 241 -26.43 -19.70 4.72
C ALA A 241 -25.05 -19.73 4.04
N LEU A 242 -25.01 -19.64 2.70
CA LEU A 242 -23.77 -19.64 1.91
C LEU A 242 -23.15 -18.25 1.87
N GLU A 243 -23.94 -17.18 1.92
CA GLU A 243 -23.43 -15.80 1.99
C GLU A 243 -22.55 -15.58 3.23
N LYS A 244 -22.94 -16.16 4.38
CA LYS A 244 -22.15 -16.06 5.63
C LYS A 244 -20.81 -16.80 5.57
N ILE A 245 -20.72 -17.87 4.78
CA ILE A 245 -19.49 -18.67 4.59
C ILE A 245 -18.58 -18.05 3.51
N ALA A 246 -19.12 -17.24 2.61
CA ALA A 246 -18.40 -16.69 1.49
C ALA A 246 -17.07 -15.98 1.87
N PRO A 247 -17.00 -15.12 2.90
CA PRO A 247 -15.76 -14.41 3.25
C PRO A 247 -14.66 -15.33 3.77
N VAL A 248 -15.03 -16.43 4.42
CA VAL A 248 -14.08 -17.33 5.09
C VAL A 248 -13.61 -18.45 4.14
N LEU A 249 -14.48 -18.92 3.26
CA LEU A 249 -14.20 -20.08 2.41
C LEU A 249 -14.18 -19.73 0.92
N ILE A 250 -15.25 -19.13 0.39
CA ILE A 250 -15.42 -18.96 -1.07
C ILE A 250 -14.40 -17.94 -1.59
N TYR A 251 -14.27 -16.76 -0.96
CA TYR A 251 -13.35 -15.72 -1.44
C TYR A 251 -11.90 -16.18 -1.43
N PRO A 252 -11.33 -16.77 -0.36
CA PRO A 252 -9.96 -17.23 -0.41
C PRO A 252 -9.76 -18.40 -1.36
N VAL A 253 -10.60 -19.44 -1.31
CA VAL A 253 -10.38 -20.63 -2.13
C VAL A 253 -10.56 -20.36 -3.63
N VAL A 254 -11.73 -19.83 -4.01
CA VAL A 254 -12.02 -19.54 -5.42
C VAL A 254 -11.16 -18.38 -5.91
N GLY A 255 -10.99 -17.34 -5.10
CA GLY A 255 -10.20 -16.17 -5.46
C GLY A 255 -8.73 -16.50 -5.68
N ILE A 256 -8.09 -17.27 -4.78
CA ILE A 256 -6.70 -17.69 -4.94
C ILE A 256 -6.55 -18.60 -6.16
N LEU A 257 -7.48 -19.51 -6.40
CA LEU A 257 -7.46 -20.35 -7.58
C LEU A 257 -7.54 -19.51 -8.86
N VAL A 258 -8.47 -18.57 -8.93
CA VAL A 258 -8.67 -17.73 -10.13
C VAL A 258 -7.46 -16.83 -10.37
N ILE A 259 -6.93 -16.16 -9.32
CA ILE A 259 -5.73 -15.33 -9.50
C ILE A 259 -4.51 -16.18 -9.86
N GLY A 260 -4.34 -17.36 -9.24
CA GLY A 260 -3.24 -18.27 -9.54
C GLY A 260 -3.25 -18.76 -10.98
N LEU A 261 -4.41 -19.18 -11.49
CA LEU A 261 -4.57 -19.55 -12.90
C LEU A 261 -4.35 -18.33 -13.82
N GLY A 262 -4.95 -17.19 -13.49
CA GLY A 262 -4.76 -15.94 -14.24
C GLY A 262 -3.30 -15.49 -14.29
N MET A 263 -2.56 -15.62 -13.19
CA MET A 263 -1.12 -15.36 -13.16
C MET A 263 -0.37 -16.28 -14.11
N ASN A 264 -0.51 -17.59 -13.96
CA ASN A 264 0.29 -18.55 -14.72
C ASN A 264 0.01 -18.57 -16.23
N TYR A 265 -1.27 -18.43 -16.63
CA TYR A 265 -1.66 -18.59 -18.03
C TYR A 265 -1.79 -17.26 -18.80
N VAL A 266 -2.01 -16.15 -18.11
CA VAL A 266 -2.27 -14.86 -18.77
C VAL A 266 -1.22 -13.81 -18.39
N ILE A 267 -1.05 -13.53 -17.10
CA ILE A 267 -0.24 -12.39 -16.65
C ILE A 267 1.26 -12.68 -16.82
N GLU A 268 1.73 -13.85 -16.37
CA GLU A 268 3.14 -14.25 -16.50
C GLU A 268 3.65 -14.25 -17.95
N PRO A 269 2.96 -14.89 -18.94
CA PRO A 269 3.44 -14.86 -20.31
C PRO A 269 3.50 -13.44 -20.90
N VAL A 270 2.47 -12.64 -20.68
CA VAL A 270 2.36 -11.30 -21.27
C VAL A 270 3.31 -10.31 -20.58
N MET A 271 3.22 -10.20 -19.26
CA MET A 271 4.05 -9.25 -18.50
C MET A 271 5.51 -9.69 -18.48
N GLY A 272 5.78 -11.00 -18.47
CA GLY A 272 7.12 -11.55 -18.57
C GLY A 272 7.80 -11.22 -19.91
N ALA A 273 7.07 -11.27 -21.02
CA ALA A 273 7.58 -10.87 -22.33
C ALA A 273 7.89 -9.36 -22.37
N ILE A 274 6.99 -8.53 -21.87
CA ILE A 274 7.20 -7.08 -21.76
C ILE A 274 8.41 -6.77 -20.88
N ASN A 275 8.50 -7.43 -19.75
CA ASN A 275 9.57 -7.25 -18.79
C ASN A 275 10.94 -7.67 -19.37
N THR A 276 11.00 -8.80 -20.02
CA THR A 276 12.21 -9.29 -20.71
C THR A 276 12.63 -8.32 -21.82
N GLY A 277 11.66 -7.81 -22.58
CA GLY A 277 11.90 -6.80 -23.61
C GLY A 277 12.46 -5.48 -23.04
N LEU A 278 11.87 -5.01 -21.94
CA LEU A 278 12.33 -3.80 -21.24
C LEU A 278 13.76 -3.96 -20.70
N ASN A 279 14.04 -5.11 -20.09
CA ASN A 279 15.37 -5.41 -19.57
C ASN A 279 16.40 -5.48 -20.68
N SER A 280 16.07 -6.14 -21.80
CA SER A 280 16.95 -6.20 -22.99
C SER A 280 17.22 -4.82 -23.57
N PHE A 281 16.20 -3.96 -23.60
CA PHE A 281 16.34 -2.55 -24.01
C PHE A 281 17.28 -1.79 -23.07
N LEU A 282 17.09 -1.89 -21.74
CA LEU A 282 17.95 -1.21 -20.75
C LEU A 282 19.39 -1.71 -20.81
N VAL A 283 19.60 -3.01 -20.95
CA VAL A 283 20.96 -3.59 -21.09
C VAL A 283 21.61 -3.14 -22.39
N GLY A 284 20.83 -3.02 -23.48
CA GLY A 284 21.29 -2.54 -24.79
C GLY A 284 21.58 -1.05 -24.85
N MET A 285 21.16 -0.24 -23.85
CA MET A 285 21.45 1.18 -23.80
C MET A 285 22.95 1.44 -23.61
N GLY A 286 23.52 2.25 -24.48
CA GLY A 286 24.90 2.72 -24.34
C GLY A 286 25.09 3.67 -23.16
N SER A 287 26.35 3.88 -22.74
CA SER A 287 26.69 4.68 -21.56
C SER A 287 26.08 6.09 -21.58
N SER A 288 26.07 6.75 -22.76
CA SER A 288 25.49 8.10 -22.88
C SER A 288 23.98 8.13 -22.63
N SER A 289 23.23 7.12 -23.09
CA SER A 289 21.78 7.03 -22.87
C SER A 289 21.45 6.74 -21.40
N ARG A 290 22.27 5.95 -20.71
CA ARG A 290 22.15 5.69 -19.28
C ARG A 290 22.40 6.95 -18.44
N ILE A 291 23.37 7.78 -18.83
CA ILE A 291 23.63 9.07 -18.17
C ILE A 291 22.40 9.99 -18.28
N ILE A 292 21.81 10.08 -19.49
CA ILE A 292 20.60 10.89 -19.70
C ILE A 292 19.43 10.37 -18.86
N LEU A 293 19.21 9.05 -18.83
CA LEU A 293 18.17 8.43 -18.01
C LEU A 293 18.39 8.72 -16.53
N GLY A 294 19.62 8.55 -16.03
CA GLY A 294 19.99 8.86 -14.65
C GLY A 294 19.76 10.32 -14.30
N PHE A 295 20.11 11.24 -15.19
CA PHE A 295 19.85 12.67 -15.01
C PHE A 295 18.35 12.98 -14.91
N VAL A 296 17.53 12.43 -15.80
CA VAL A 296 16.07 12.64 -15.79
C VAL A 296 15.46 12.12 -14.48
N LEU A 297 15.82 10.92 -14.05
CA LEU A 297 15.31 10.33 -12.82
C LEU A 297 15.76 11.11 -11.57
N ALA A 298 17.01 11.53 -11.53
CA ALA A 298 17.52 12.37 -10.44
C ALA A 298 16.80 13.73 -10.38
N ALA A 299 16.55 14.35 -11.55
CA ALA A 299 15.77 15.58 -11.63
C ALA A 299 14.33 15.39 -11.16
N MET A 300 13.67 14.29 -11.54
CA MET A 300 12.31 13.96 -11.05
C MET A 300 12.26 13.81 -9.53
N MET A 301 13.33 13.30 -8.91
CA MET A 301 13.41 13.19 -7.44
C MET A 301 13.53 14.55 -6.76
N ALA A 302 14.18 15.52 -7.41
CA ALA A 302 14.46 16.85 -6.86
C ALA A 302 13.33 17.87 -7.10
N ILE A 303 12.50 17.69 -8.15
CA ILE A 303 11.49 18.68 -8.57
C ILE A 303 10.38 18.83 -7.55
N ASP A 304 9.85 17.71 -7.01
CA ASP A 304 8.73 17.74 -6.08
C ASP A 304 8.95 16.76 -4.91
N MET A 305 9.57 17.20 -3.84
CA MET A 305 9.85 16.34 -2.68
C MET A 305 8.56 15.75 -2.09
N GLY A 306 8.32 14.45 -2.38
CA GLY A 306 7.13 13.71 -1.96
C GLY A 306 5.91 13.84 -2.85
N GLY A 307 6.02 14.53 -3.99
CA GLY A 307 4.97 14.67 -5.00
C GLY A 307 4.92 13.52 -6.02
N PRO A 308 4.11 13.66 -7.07
CA PRO A 308 3.89 12.61 -8.07
C PRO A 308 5.14 12.24 -8.87
N PHE A 309 5.99 13.22 -9.22
CA PHE A 309 7.22 12.97 -9.99
C PHE A 309 8.25 12.20 -9.20
N ASN A 310 8.48 12.58 -7.94
CA ASN A 310 9.35 11.88 -7.00
C ASN A 310 8.91 10.42 -6.82
N LYS A 311 7.62 10.20 -6.56
CA LYS A 311 7.06 8.84 -6.40
C LYS A 311 7.19 8.00 -7.66
N ALA A 312 6.96 8.57 -8.85
CA ALA A 312 7.12 7.86 -10.11
C ALA A 312 8.56 7.42 -10.36
N ALA A 313 9.54 8.31 -10.13
CA ALA A 313 10.96 7.98 -10.24
C ALA A 313 11.36 6.88 -9.25
N TYR A 314 10.87 6.97 -8.00
CA TYR A 314 11.15 5.97 -6.98
C TYR A 314 10.55 4.59 -7.31
N VAL A 315 9.29 4.55 -7.79
CA VAL A 315 8.65 3.31 -8.25
C VAL A 315 9.43 2.68 -9.41
N PHE A 316 9.89 3.47 -10.36
CA PHE A 316 10.69 2.99 -11.47
C PHE A 316 12.06 2.47 -11.00
N GLY A 317 12.72 3.16 -10.08
CA GLY A 317 13.98 2.73 -9.46
C GLY A 317 13.84 1.41 -8.71
N THR A 318 12.79 1.25 -7.88
CA THR A 318 12.52 0.01 -7.17
C THR A 318 12.18 -1.14 -8.11
N ALA A 319 11.45 -0.89 -9.18
CA ALA A 319 11.21 -1.88 -10.22
C ALA A 319 12.54 -2.36 -10.84
N SER A 320 13.46 -1.44 -11.10
CA SER A 320 14.77 -1.74 -11.70
C SER A 320 15.64 -2.61 -10.80
N ILE A 321 15.54 -2.48 -9.47
CA ILE A 321 16.21 -3.36 -8.50
C ILE A 321 15.77 -4.83 -8.68
N ALA A 322 14.47 -5.05 -8.86
CA ALA A 322 13.93 -6.39 -9.06
C ALA A 322 14.53 -7.10 -10.29
N TYR A 323 15.10 -6.33 -11.21
CA TYR A 323 15.74 -6.83 -12.45
C TYR A 323 17.28 -6.80 -12.40
N GLY A 324 17.87 -6.43 -11.25
CA GLY A 324 19.32 -6.34 -11.08
C GLY A 324 19.95 -5.07 -11.65
N ASN A 325 19.17 -4.09 -12.13
CA ASN A 325 19.67 -2.81 -12.63
C ASN A 325 19.78 -1.81 -11.47
N TYR A 326 20.82 -1.94 -10.67
CA TYR A 326 21.02 -1.13 -9.47
C TYR A 326 21.47 0.31 -9.76
N ASP A 327 22.09 0.55 -10.90
CA ASP A 327 22.56 1.86 -11.37
C ASP A 327 21.40 2.87 -11.49
N ILE A 328 20.25 2.42 -11.93
CA ILE A 328 19.03 3.23 -12.04
C ILE A 328 18.56 3.69 -10.65
N MET A 329 18.47 2.76 -9.69
CA MET A 329 18.07 3.12 -8.33
C MET A 329 19.13 4.00 -7.64
N ALA A 330 20.43 3.77 -7.90
CA ALA A 330 21.50 4.62 -7.41
C ALA A 330 21.31 6.08 -7.87
N ALA A 331 21.00 6.30 -9.15
CA ALA A 331 20.72 7.63 -9.69
C ALA A 331 19.49 8.30 -9.02
N VAL A 332 18.41 7.53 -8.79
CA VAL A 332 17.21 7.98 -8.07
C VAL A 332 17.57 8.40 -6.64
N MET A 333 18.32 7.58 -5.92
CA MET A 333 18.69 7.88 -4.52
C MET A 333 19.63 9.08 -4.41
N ILE A 334 20.62 9.20 -5.30
CA ILE A 334 21.50 10.38 -5.36
C ILE A 334 20.67 11.64 -5.62
N GLY A 335 19.74 11.61 -6.59
CA GLY A 335 18.84 12.72 -6.89
C GLY A 335 17.98 13.13 -5.70
N GLY A 336 17.49 12.17 -4.91
CA GLY A 336 16.72 12.41 -3.69
C GLY A 336 17.53 13.00 -2.54
N MET A 337 18.85 12.76 -2.50
CA MET A 337 19.72 13.30 -1.46
C MET A 337 20.18 14.75 -1.73
N VAL A 338 20.17 15.19 -2.96
CA VAL A 338 20.66 16.54 -3.33
C VAL A 338 19.87 17.67 -2.68
N PRO A 339 18.51 17.71 -2.70
CA PRO A 339 17.77 18.82 -2.09
C PRO A 339 18.00 18.96 -0.58
N PRO A 340 17.89 17.91 0.27
CA PRO A 340 18.14 18.04 1.70
C PRO A 340 19.59 18.42 2.02
N CYS A 341 20.58 17.92 1.27
CA CYS A 341 21.97 18.32 1.43
C CYS A 341 22.20 19.78 1.05
N ALA A 342 21.60 20.25 -0.04
CA ALA A 342 21.67 21.64 -0.48
C ALA A 342 21.04 22.59 0.56
N ILE A 343 19.87 22.24 1.12
CA ILE A 343 19.21 23.01 2.16
C ILE A 343 20.06 23.04 3.43
N ALA A 344 20.63 21.92 3.84
CA ALA A 344 21.50 21.85 5.02
C ALA A 344 22.72 22.76 4.86
N LEU A 345 23.40 22.71 3.69
CA LEU A 345 24.53 23.59 3.40
C LEU A 345 24.12 25.06 3.38
N ALA A 346 23.02 25.40 2.75
CA ALA A 346 22.51 26.76 2.70
C ALA A 346 22.19 27.30 4.12
N THR A 347 21.62 26.46 4.98
CA THR A 347 21.34 26.82 6.39
C THR A 347 22.63 27.01 7.18
N MET A 348 23.63 26.15 7.00
CA MET A 348 24.95 26.28 7.65
C MET A 348 25.67 27.55 7.23
N LEU A 349 25.53 27.98 5.99
CA LEU A 349 26.15 29.20 5.44
C LEU A 349 25.34 30.47 5.76
N SER A 350 24.28 30.39 6.56
CA SER A 350 23.36 31.49 6.87
C SER A 350 22.77 32.19 5.65
N LEU A 351 22.70 31.51 4.51
CA LEU A 351 22.14 32.05 3.27
C LEU A 351 20.61 32.07 3.26
N ILE A 352 19.99 31.35 4.19
CA ILE A 352 18.53 31.31 4.37
C ILE A 352 18.22 31.69 5.82
N HIS A 353 17.74 32.89 6.03
CA HIS A 353 17.07 33.28 7.25
C HIS A 353 15.60 32.94 7.10
N ILE A 354 15.16 31.97 7.83
CA ILE A 354 13.73 31.61 7.91
C ILE A 354 13.10 32.26 9.12
#